data_f76e6cad7edb88d6b4249dc27e924ccd
#
_entry.id   f76e6cad7edb88d6b4249dc27e924ccd
#
_cell.length_a   1.000
_cell.length_b   1.000
_cell.length_c   1.000
_cell.angle_alpha   90.00
_cell.angle_beta   90.00
_cell.angle_gamma   90.00
#
_symmetry.space_group_name_H-M   'P 1'
#
loop_
_entity.id
_entity.type
_entity.pdbx_description
1 polymer ?
#
loop_
_entity_poly.entity_id
_entity_poly.type
_entity_poly.pdbx_seq_one_letter_code
_entity_poly.pdbx_strand_id
1 'polypeptide(L)'
;MKYYVIADPHGFYDILMNTLTESGFFTDPEPCKLIVCGDLMDRGEGTLEMQRFMTELLSEDRLIYIRGNHEDLMKQMLVQIKEGQAFRVLSDGTPVHVHNGTWQTALRLAGMTEAETPEERELLVRRVRASDFYTVLMPAALDYFETEHYVFTHGYIPCHAIQGSPKYERYKDFYRNANWRDASPEEWWYARWYNGMEFACQRNLFLPDKTVVCGHFHCSYGHANIEGEGAENGSRAIYTPFYGQRPHQPDAPLAVIGLDACTAESGIMNCIVLEDGDLTAKQG
;
A
#
# COMPACT_ATOMS: atom_id res chain seq x y z
N MET A 1 15.33 4.38 -15.88
CA MET A 1 14.10 5.15 -15.52
C MET A 1 14.25 5.64 -14.09
N LYS A 2 13.81 6.85 -13.80
CA LYS A 2 13.79 7.40 -12.44
C LYS A 2 12.39 7.21 -11.84
N TYR A 3 12.33 6.74 -10.60
CA TYR A 3 11.10 6.49 -9.87
C TYR A 3 11.07 7.29 -8.57
N TYR A 4 9.99 8.03 -8.36
CA TYR A 4 9.61 8.60 -7.08
C TYR A 4 8.64 7.64 -6.43
N VAL A 5 8.95 7.16 -5.24
CA VAL A 5 8.18 6.07 -4.61
C VAL A 5 7.64 6.53 -3.26
N ILE A 6 6.35 6.41 -3.11
CA ILE A 6 5.61 6.69 -1.87
C ILE A 6 4.74 5.50 -1.47
N ALA A 7 4.26 5.49 -0.24
CA ALA A 7 3.27 4.53 0.23
C ALA A 7 2.21 5.21 1.08
N ASP A 8 1.02 4.61 1.10
CA ASP A 8 -0.07 4.93 2.03
C ASP A 8 -0.44 6.44 2.10
N PRO A 9 -0.69 7.10 0.94
CA PRO A 9 -1.02 8.51 0.94
C PRO A 9 -2.40 8.79 1.53
N HIS A 10 -3.30 7.82 1.61
CA HIS A 10 -4.55 7.86 2.36
C HIS A 10 -5.39 9.15 2.14
N GLY A 11 -5.44 9.65 0.90
CA GLY A 11 -6.22 10.87 0.60
C GLY A 11 -5.66 12.17 1.20
N PHE A 12 -4.45 12.17 1.76
CA PHE A 12 -3.77 13.38 2.26
C PHE A 12 -3.08 14.12 1.11
N TYR A 13 -3.89 14.72 0.23
CA TYR A 13 -3.43 15.32 -1.02
C TYR A 13 -2.40 16.43 -0.83
N ASP A 14 -2.63 17.34 0.14
CA ASP A 14 -1.71 18.47 0.37
C ASP A 14 -0.33 17.99 0.83
N ILE A 15 -0.30 16.95 1.69
CA ILE A 15 0.95 16.34 2.14
C ILE A 15 1.66 15.69 0.96
N LEU A 16 0.94 14.96 0.11
CA LEU A 16 1.47 14.37 -1.12
C LEU A 16 2.12 15.44 -2.01
N MET A 17 1.41 16.53 -2.30
CA MET A 17 1.90 17.59 -3.18
C MET A 17 3.16 18.25 -2.63
N ASN A 18 3.20 18.51 -1.33
CA ASN A 18 4.38 19.05 -0.65
C ASN A 18 5.55 18.07 -0.75
N THR A 19 5.34 16.79 -0.43
CA THR A 19 6.36 15.74 -0.51
C THR A 19 6.93 15.60 -1.92
N LEU A 20 6.09 15.55 -2.95
CA LEU A 20 6.54 15.45 -4.33
C LEU A 20 7.28 16.71 -4.79
N THR A 21 6.86 17.90 -4.34
CA THR A 21 7.53 19.16 -4.64
C THR A 21 8.92 19.19 -4.01
N GLU A 22 9.03 18.87 -2.73
CA GLU A 22 10.30 18.83 -2.00
C GLU A 22 11.26 17.77 -2.53
N SER A 23 10.74 16.64 -3.00
CA SER A 23 11.53 15.57 -3.62
C SER A 23 11.97 15.89 -5.04
N GLY A 24 11.42 16.94 -5.68
CA GLY A 24 11.80 17.38 -7.02
C GLY A 24 11.01 16.72 -8.17
N PHE A 25 9.94 15.97 -7.91
CA PHE A 25 9.17 15.25 -8.93
C PHE A 25 8.66 16.12 -10.08
N PHE A 26 8.24 17.37 -9.76
CA PHE A 26 7.69 18.29 -10.76
C PHE A 26 8.76 19.05 -11.55
N THR A 27 9.99 19.05 -11.07
CA THR A 27 11.11 19.82 -11.67
C THR A 27 12.21 18.92 -12.21
N ASP A 28 12.04 17.60 -12.15
CA ASP A 28 13.02 16.65 -12.67
C ASP A 28 13.16 16.83 -14.17
N PRO A 29 14.40 17.07 -14.67
CA PRO A 29 14.64 17.26 -16.10
C PRO A 29 14.55 15.96 -16.91
N GLU A 30 14.58 14.81 -16.23
CA GLU A 30 14.54 13.51 -16.88
C GLU A 30 13.16 12.85 -16.77
N PRO A 31 12.80 11.96 -17.71
CA PRO A 31 11.57 11.19 -17.61
C PRO A 31 11.50 10.42 -16.29
N CYS A 32 10.47 10.67 -15.50
CA CYS A 32 10.26 10.03 -14.21
C CYS A 32 8.82 9.56 -14.03
N LYS A 33 8.64 8.51 -13.21
CA LYS A 33 7.33 7.98 -12.82
C LYS A 33 7.15 8.04 -11.31
N LEU A 34 5.91 8.22 -10.88
CA LEU A 34 5.49 8.03 -9.50
C LEU A 34 5.06 6.58 -9.29
N ILE A 35 5.60 5.92 -8.27
CA ILE A 35 5.11 4.63 -7.79
C ILE A 35 4.37 4.88 -6.47
N VAL A 36 3.11 4.42 -6.39
CA VAL A 36 2.31 4.46 -5.17
C VAL A 36 2.13 3.03 -4.67
N CYS A 37 2.70 2.71 -3.52
CA CYS A 37 2.64 1.39 -2.90
C CYS A 37 1.35 1.19 -2.07
N GLY A 38 0.19 1.39 -2.71
CA GLY A 38 -1.14 1.10 -2.17
C GLY A 38 -1.75 2.16 -1.27
N ASP A 39 -2.97 1.88 -0.83
CA ASP A 39 -3.76 2.66 0.11
C ASP A 39 -3.89 4.14 -0.28
N LEU A 40 -4.32 4.35 -1.52
CA LEU A 40 -4.39 5.68 -2.13
C LEU A 40 -5.38 6.61 -1.44
N MET A 41 -6.54 6.06 -1.06
CA MET A 41 -7.67 6.80 -0.50
C MET A 41 -7.83 6.49 1.00
N ASP A 42 -8.96 6.90 1.53
CA ASP A 42 -9.38 6.74 2.92
C ASP A 42 -8.69 7.72 3.88
N ARG A 43 -9.29 7.94 5.05
CA ARG A 43 -8.82 8.83 6.14
C ARG A 43 -8.73 10.31 5.78
N GLY A 44 -7.90 10.70 4.82
CA GLY A 44 -7.70 12.08 4.39
C GLY A 44 -8.90 12.68 3.64
N GLU A 45 -8.94 14.00 3.54
CA GLU A 45 -10.08 14.74 2.97
C GLU A 45 -9.92 15.04 1.48
N GLY A 46 -8.71 14.96 0.93
CA GLY A 46 -8.39 15.30 -0.46
C GLY A 46 -8.70 14.18 -1.48
N THR A 47 -9.80 13.44 -1.27
CA THR A 47 -10.19 12.29 -2.10
C THR A 47 -10.35 12.65 -3.59
N LEU A 48 -11.02 13.77 -3.88
CA LEU A 48 -11.32 14.16 -5.27
C LEU A 48 -10.09 14.77 -5.96
N GLU A 49 -9.28 15.51 -5.23
CA GLU A 49 -8.02 16.06 -5.70
C GLU A 49 -7.02 14.91 -6.00
N MET A 50 -6.92 13.96 -5.10
CA MET A 50 -6.10 12.76 -5.26
C MET A 50 -6.54 11.96 -6.50
N GLN A 51 -7.85 11.71 -6.66
CA GLN A 51 -8.39 11.03 -7.83
C GLN A 51 -7.97 11.74 -9.13
N ARG A 52 -8.17 13.05 -9.22
CA ARG A 52 -7.83 13.83 -10.43
C ARG A 52 -6.35 13.75 -10.76
N PHE A 53 -5.50 14.04 -9.77
CA PHE A 53 -4.05 14.03 -9.94
C PHE A 53 -3.52 12.66 -10.39
N MET A 54 -3.97 11.58 -9.74
CA MET A 54 -3.53 10.23 -10.11
C MET A 54 -4.05 9.79 -11.48
N THR A 55 -5.28 10.18 -11.85
CA THR A 55 -5.83 9.90 -13.18
C THR A 55 -5.05 10.66 -14.26
N GLU A 56 -4.65 11.91 -14.01
CA GLU A 56 -3.80 12.69 -14.90
C GLU A 56 -2.44 12.03 -15.11
N LEU A 57 -1.73 11.70 -14.03
CA LEU A 57 -0.44 11.00 -14.11
C LEU A 57 -0.54 9.65 -14.83
N LEU A 58 -1.64 8.91 -14.62
CA LEU A 58 -1.88 7.66 -15.32
C LEU A 58 -2.05 7.87 -16.83
N SER A 59 -2.80 8.92 -17.22
CA SER A 59 -3.01 9.27 -18.64
C SER A 59 -1.72 9.70 -19.35
N GLU A 60 -0.74 10.22 -18.60
CA GLU A 60 0.59 10.62 -19.07
C GLU A 60 1.62 9.48 -19.04
N ASP A 61 1.22 8.26 -18.67
CA ASP A 61 2.13 7.13 -18.41
C ASP A 61 3.18 7.44 -17.33
N ARG A 62 2.82 8.24 -16.34
CA ARG A 62 3.69 8.68 -15.23
C ARG A 62 3.31 8.07 -13.88
N LEU A 63 2.30 7.21 -13.82
CA LEU A 63 1.86 6.53 -12.60
C LEU A 63 2.05 5.02 -12.72
N ILE A 64 2.64 4.43 -11.70
CA ILE A 64 2.59 3.00 -11.39
C ILE A 64 1.84 2.87 -10.07
N TYR A 65 0.66 2.28 -10.10
CA TYR A 65 -0.20 2.18 -8.95
C TYR A 65 -0.28 0.73 -8.47
N ILE A 66 0.18 0.48 -7.25
CA ILE A 66 0.08 -0.81 -6.58
C ILE A 66 -1.20 -0.82 -5.74
N ARG A 67 -1.92 -1.92 -5.76
CA ARG A 67 -3.14 -2.09 -4.98
C ARG A 67 -2.82 -2.32 -3.51
N GLY A 68 -3.45 -1.56 -2.62
CA GLY A 68 -3.42 -1.77 -1.19
C GLY A 68 -4.64 -2.55 -0.67
N ASN A 69 -4.67 -2.79 0.62
CA ASN A 69 -5.80 -3.45 1.27
C ASN A 69 -7.03 -2.52 1.40
N HIS A 70 -6.86 -1.20 1.41
CA HIS A 70 -7.98 -0.24 1.42
C HIS A 70 -8.74 -0.23 0.09
N GLU A 71 -8.11 -0.49 -1.03
CA GLU A 71 -8.78 -0.71 -2.30
C GLU A 71 -9.69 -1.94 -2.26
N ASP A 72 -9.24 -3.01 -1.58
CA ASP A 72 -10.07 -4.21 -1.36
C ASP A 72 -11.22 -3.94 -0.37
N LEU A 73 -10.99 -3.14 0.68
CA LEU A 73 -12.05 -2.72 1.61
C LEU A 73 -13.15 -1.94 0.89
N MET A 74 -12.81 -1.04 -0.04
CA MET A 74 -13.80 -0.34 -0.86
C MET A 74 -14.63 -1.33 -1.68
N LYS A 75 -14.02 -2.27 -2.38
CA LYS A 75 -14.74 -3.30 -3.15
C LYS A 75 -15.66 -4.12 -2.26
N GLN A 76 -15.15 -4.57 -1.11
CA GLN A 76 -15.91 -5.36 -0.14
C GLN A 76 -17.12 -4.58 0.39
N MET A 77 -16.95 -3.32 0.78
CA MET A 77 -18.02 -2.46 1.26
C MET A 77 -19.14 -2.30 0.22
N LEU A 78 -18.78 -2.02 -1.04
CA LEU A 78 -19.79 -1.85 -2.11
C LEU A 78 -20.58 -3.15 -2.39
N VAL A 79 -19.93 -4.32 -2.25
CA VAL A 79 -20.61 -5.63 -2.35
C VAL A 79 -21.55 -5.82 -1.18
N GLN A 80 -21.09 -5.59 0.05
CA GLN A 80 -21.91 -5.73 1.26
C GLN A 80 -23.17 -4.85 1.23
N ILE A 81 -23.03 -3.58 0.80
CA ILE A 81 -24.18 -2.67 0.62
C ILE A 81 -25.16 -3.24 -0.40
N LYS A 82 -24.67 -3.68 -1.57
CA LYS A 82 -25.53 -4.22 -2.64
C LYS A 82 -26.29 -5.47 -2.22
N GLU A 83 -25.66 -6.31 -1.39
CA GLU A 83 -26.24 -7.57 -0.89
C GLU A 83 -27.05 -7.40 0.40
N GLY A 84 -27.15 -6.19 0.94
CA GLY A 84 -27.85 -5.90 2.19
C GLY A 84 -27.17 -6.53 3.41
N GLN A 85 -25.87 -6.81 3.34
CA GLN A 85 -25.11 -7.39 4.44
C GLN A 85 -24.74 -6.33 5.47
N ALA A 86 -24.76 -6.71 6.74
CA ALA A 86 -24.28 -5.86 7.82
C ALA A 86 -22.74 -5.73 7.76
N PHE A 87 -22.23 -4.54 8.05
CA PHE A 87 -20.80 -4.35 8.22
C PHE A 87 -20.30 -5.04 9.49
N ARG A 88 -19.11 -5.64 9.41
CA ARG A 88 -18.41 -6.09 10.62
C ARG A 88 -18.14 -4.89 11.51
N VAL A 89 -18.34 -5.04 12.81
CA VAL A 89 -18.03 -4.02 13.81
C VAL A 89 -16.80 -4.39 14.63
N LEU A 90 -16.09 -3.39 15.11
CA LEU A 90 -14.99 -3.52 16.07
C LEU A 90 -15.54 -3.74 17.48
N SER A 91 -14.66 -3.94 18.46
CA SER A 91 -15.02 -4.19 19.86
C SER A 91 -15.77 -3.01 20.52
N ASP A 92 -15.57 -1.81 20.02
CA ASP A 92 -16.26 -0.58 20.43
C ASP A 92 -17.58 -0.32 19.71
N GLY A 93 -17.98 -1.22 18.80
CA GLY A 93 -19.20 -1.10 18.01
C GLY A 93 -19.03 -0.30 16.72
N THR A 94 -17.85 0.27 16.43
CA THR A 94 -17.62 1.04 15.21
C THR A 94 -17.56 0.11 13.99
N PRO A 95 -18.30 0.39 12.90
CA PRO A 95 -18.18 -0.37 11.66
C PRO A 95 -16.77 -0.26 11.05
N VAL A 96 -16.21 -1.39 10.59
CA VAL A 96 -14.84 -1.47 10.05
C VAL A 96 -14.61 -0.44 8.92
N HIS A 97 -15.58 -0.26 8.03
CA HIS A 97 -15.46 0.68 6.92
C HIS A 97 -15.50 2.15 7.36
N VAL A 98 -16.14 2.45 8.48
CA VAL A 98 -16.12 3.80 9.09
C VAL A 98 -14.78 4.03 9.77
N HIS A 99 -14.30 3.05 10.57
CA HIS A 99 -13.01 3.12 11.25
C HIS A 99 -11.84 3.35 10.27
N ASN A 100 -11.85 2.66 9.14
CA ASN A 100 -10.80 2.77 8.13
C ASN A 100 -10.94 4.00 7.22
N GLY A 101 -12.03 4.76 7.30
CA GLY A 101 -12.27 5.92 6.44
C GLY A 101 -12.89 5.58 5.07
N THR A 102 -13.09 4.30 4.75
CA THR A 102 -13.65 3.85 3.46
C THR A 102 -15.05 4.38 3.21
N TRP A 103 -15.88 4.46 4.27
CA TRP A 103 -17.22 5.03 4.18
C TRP A 103 -17.20 6.51 3.78
N GLN A 104 -16.34 7.30 4.42
CA GLN A 104 -16.18 8.72 4.13
C GLN A 104 -15.64 8.96 2.72
N THR A 105 -14.68 8.14 2.29
CA THR A 105 -14.17 8.15 0.91
C THR A 105 -15.29 7.89 -0.10
N ALA A 106 -16.13 6.88 0.15
CA ALA A 106 -17.25 6.57 -0.73
C ALA A 106 -18.25 7.72 -0.82
N LEU A 107 -18.59 8.36 0.30
CA LEU A 107 -19.46 9.54 0.32
C LEU A 107 -18.88 10.70 -0.52
N ARG A 108 -17.57 10.98 -0.37
CA ARG A 108 -16.88 12.02 -1.15
C ARG A 108 -16.87 11.71 -2.65
N LEU A 109 -16.53 10.48 -3.03
CA LEU A 109 -16.56 10.04 -4.43
C LEU A 109 -17.96 10.11 -5.03
N ALA A 110 -18.98 9.84 -4.22
CA ALA A 110 -20.39 9.94 -4.64
C ALA A 110 -20.94 11.36 -4.64
N GLY A 111 -20.25 12.35 -4.07
CA GLY A 111 -20.76 13.70 -3.84
C GLY A 111 -21.98 13.68 -2.91
N MET A 112 -21.91 12.90 -1.84
CA MET A 112 -22.95 12.72 -0.83
C MET A 112 -22.40 13.04 0.56
N THR A 113 -23.26 13.52 1.46
CA THR A 113 -22.90 13.78 2.86
C THR A 113 -23.27 12.60 3.77
N GLU A 114 -24.28 11.82 3.37
CA GLU A 114 -24.79 10.67 4.12
C GLU A 114 -25.47 9.68 3.17
N ALA A 115 -25.68 8.44 3.64
CA ALA A 115 -26.41 7.39 2.92
C ALA A 115 -27.06 6.45 3.96
N GLU A 116 -28.13 6.89 4.59
CA GLU A 116 -28.81 6.19 5.67
C GLU A 116 -29.85 5.20 5.16
N THR A 117 -30.63 5.60 4.16
CA THR A 117 -31.68 4.75 3.59
C THR A 117 -31.13 3.75 2.58
N PRO A 118 -31.87 2.64 2.33
CA PRO A 118 -31.47 1.67 1.30
C PRO A 118 -31.31 2.32 -0.10
N GLU A 119 -32.18 3.27 -0.45
CA GLU A 119 -32.15 3.97 -1.73
C GLU A 119 -30.90 4.86 -1.86
N GLU A 120 -30.53 5.55 -0.78
CA GLU A 120 -29.31 6.38 -0.73
C GLU A 120 -28.06 5.50 -0.82
N ARG A 121 -28.05 4.36 -0.17
CA ARG A 121 -26.93 3.38 -0.25
C ARG A 121 -26.80 2.81 -1.65
N GLU A 122 -27.90 2.51 -2.32
CA GLU A 122 -27.87 2.09 -3.72
C GLU A 122 -27.33 3.20 -4.64
N LEU A 123 -27.76 4.46 -4.39
CA LEU A 123 -27.23 5.63 -5.09
C LEU A 123 -25.73 5.82 -4.85
N LEU A 124 -25.27 5.66 -3.61
CA LEU A 124 -23.86 5.69 -3.24
C LEU A 124 -23.05 4.67 -4.06
N VAL A 125 -23.48 3.40 -4.07
CA VAL A 125 -22.82 2.34 -4.84
C VAL A 125 -22.73 2.69 -6.32
N ARG A 126 -23.81 3.18 -6.92
CA ARG A 126 -23.82 3.58 -8.35
C ARG A 126 -22.85 4.70 -8.64
N ARG A 127 -22.82 5.74 -7.80
CA ARG A 127 -21.94 6.90 -8.00
C ARG A 127 -20.48 6.56 -7.78
N VAL A 128 -20.14 5.80 -6.73
CA VAL A 128 -18.77 5.34 -6.50
C VAL A 128 -18.27 4.49 -7.67
N ARG A 129 -19.12 3.57 -8.17
CA ARG A 129 -18.77 2.75 -9.34
C ARG A 129 -18.65 3.52 -10.64
N ALA A 130 -19.18 4.71 -10.71
CA ALA A 130 -19.04 5.61 -11.86
C ALA A 130 -17.87 6.61 -11.71
N SER A 131 -17.21 6.66 -10.56
CA SER A 131 -16.07 7.56 -10.35
C SER A 131 -14.82 7.08 -11.10
N ASP A 132 -13.91 7.99 -11.42
CA ASP A 132 -12.63 7.66 -12.06
C ASP A 132 -11.75 6.79 -11.14
N PHE A 133 -11.89 6.93 -9.83
CA PHE A 133 -11.24 6.00 -8.91
C PHE A 133 -11.61 4.55 -9.21
N TYR A 134 -12.90 4.27 -9.40
CA TYR A 134 -13.38 2.91 -9.60
C TYR A 134 -13.24 2.41 -11.05
N THR A 135 -13.39 3.31 -12.04
CA THR A 135 -13.41 2.94 -13.47
C THR A 135 -12.07 3.08 -14.18
N VAL A 136 -11.14 3.86 -13.61
CA VAL A 136 -9.82 4.14 -14.20
C VAL A 136 -8.69 3.64 -13.28
N LEU A 137 -8.61 4.15 -12.04
CA LEU A 137 -7.48 3.85 -11.15
C LEU A 137 -7.51 2.41 -10.64
N MET A 138 -8.64 1.91 -10.17
CA MET A 138 -8.75 0.54 -9.65
C MET A 138 -8.43 -0.55 -10.68
N PRO A 139 -8.85 -0.45 -11.97
CA PRO A 139 -8.43 -1.39 -13.01
C PRO A 139 -6.93 -1.30 -13.37
N ALA A 140 -6.31 -0.14 -13.22
CA ALA A 140 -4.89 0.06 -13.47
C ALA A 140 -3.99 -0.41 -12.32
N ALA A 141 -4.59 -0.68 -11.14
CA ALA A 141 -3.85 -1.09 -9.96
C ALA A 141 -3.26 -2.50 -10.11
N LEU A 142 -1.94 -2.61 -9.94
CA LEU A 142 -1.16 -3.82 -10.02
C LEU A 142 -1.06 -4.50 -8.63
N ASP A 143 -0.84 -5.79 -8.58
CA ASP A 143 -0.50 -6.47 -7.32
C ASP A 143 0.96 -6.19 -6.91
N TYR A 144 1.84 -6.02 -7.88
CA TYR A 144 3.24 -5.62 -7.73
C TYR A 144 3.76 -4.96 -9.00
N PHE A 145 4.87 -4.24 -8.85
CA PHE A 145 5.70 -3.80 -9.97
C PHE A 145 7.14 -4.23 -9.72
N GLU A 146 7.88 -4.57 -10.75
CA GLU A 146 9.24 -5.11 -10.61
C GLU A 146 10.21 -4.41 -11.58
N THR A 147 11.36 -4.01 -11.06
CA THR A 147 12.50 -3.50 -11.83
C THR A 147 13.70 -4.45 -11.70
N GLU A 148 14.84 -4.09 -12.24
CA GLU A 148 16.04 -4.95 -12.19
C GLU A 148 16.42 -5.31 -10.75
N HIS A 149 16.39 -4.35 -9.81
CA HIS A 149 16.84 -4.53 -8.44
C HIS A 149 15.73 -4.45 -7.38
N TYR A 150 14.51 -4.02 -7.74
CA TYR A 150 13.44 -3.77 -6.79
C TYR A 150 12.15 -4.52 -7.14
N VAL A 151 11.38 -4.80 -6.10
CA VAL A 151 9.98 -5.25 -6.19
C VAL A 151 9.14 -4.32 -5.32
N PHE A 152 8.16 -3.65 -5.92
CA PHE A 152 7.25 -2.74 -5.23
C PHE A 152 5.95 -3.46 -4.94
N THR A 153 5.54 -3.47 -3.68
CA THR A 153 4.29 -4.09 -3.20
C THR A 153 3.62 -3.17 -2.20
N HIS A 154 2.37 -3.48 -1.80
CA HIS A 154 1.79 -2.78 -0.66
C HIS A 154 2.25 -3.38 0.66
N GLY A 155 1.83 -4.61 1.00
CA GLY A 155 2.27 -5.31 2.22
C GLY A 155 3.56 -6.09 2.01
N TYR A 156 3.46 -7.23 1.32
CA TYR A 156 4.63 -8.06 0.96
C TYR A 156 4.33 -8.89 -0.28
N ILE A 157 5.28 -9.76 -0.66
CA ILE A 157 5.06 -10.79 -1.68
C ILE A 157 4.32 -12.00 -1.08
N PRO A 158 3.57 -12.78 -1.88
CA PRO A 158 2.88 -13.98 -1.42
C PRO A 158 3.80 -14.98 -0.72
N CYS A 159 3.38 -15.40 0.47
CA CYS A 159 4.01 -16.42 1.30
C CYS A 159 2.96 -17.41 1.78
N HIS A 160 3.36 -18.67 1.99
CA HIS A 160 2.47 -19.73 2.44
C HIS A 160 2.70 -20.04 3.91
N ALA A 161 1.61 -20.20 4.66
CA ALA A 161 1.66 -20.76 6.01
C ALA A 161 1.96 -22.28 5.94
N ILE A 162 2.85 -22.77 6.82
CA ILE A 162 3.09 -24.19 6.96
C ILE A 162 1.88 -24.84 7.64
N GLN A 163 1.31 -25.89 7.03
CA GLN A 163 0.16 -26.60 7.57
C GLN A 163 0.51 -27.28 8.91
N GLY A 164 -0.35 -27.12 9.90
CA GLY A 164 -0.23 -27.77 11.22
C GLY A 164 0.44 -26.93 12.29
N SER A 165 0.83 -25.71 11.99
CA SER A 165 1.31 -24.76 13.00
C SER A 165 0.25 -24.42 14.03
N PRO A 166 0.57 -24.41 15.35
CA PRO A 166 -0.35 -23.97 16.39
C PRO A 166 -0.81 -22.54 16.15
N LYS A 167 -2.08 -22.28 16.43
CA LYS A 167 -2.76 -20.99 16.20
C LYS A 167 -2.03 -19.75 16.77
N TYR A 168 -1.16 -19.95 17.76
CA TYR A 168 -0.40 -18.90 18.46
C TYR A 168 1.04 -18.73 17.96
N GLU A 169 1.53 -19.62 17.10
CA GLU A 169 2.84 -19.51 16.44
C GLU A 169 2.72 -19.10 14.95
N ARG A 170 1.62 -18.44 14.61
CA ARG A 170 1.26 -18.05 13.23
C ARG A 170 2.38 -17.42 12.42
N TYR A 171 3.41 -16.96 13.08
CA TYR A 171 4.42 -16.14 12.46
C TYR A 171 5.78 -16.82 12.26
N LYS A 172 6.01 -17.99 12.81
CA LYS A 172 7.29 -18.71 12.65
C LYS A 172 7.32 -19.66 11.45
N ASP A 173 6.15 -20.03 10.93
CA ASP A 173 6.01 -21.14 10.00
C ASP A 173 5.45 -20.67 8.64
N PHE A 174 6.02 -19.62 8.09
CA PHE A 174 5.81 -19.23 6.71
C PHE A 174 7.02 -19.58 5.86
N TYR A 175 6.78 -19.91 4.59
CA TYR A 175 7.81 -19.98 3.56
C TYR A 175 7.41 -19.11 2.37
N ARG A 176 8.41 -18.59 1.67
CA ARG A 176 8.17 -17.77 0.49
C ARG A 176 7.60 -18.64 -0.63
N ASN A 177 6.55 -18.20 -1.28
CA ASN A 177 6.10 -18.81 -2.53
C ASN A 177 7.19 -18.58 -3.59
N ALA A 178 7.81 -19.68 -4.08
CA ALA A 178 8.86 -19.58 -5.10
C ALA A 178 8.34 -18.97 -6.41
N ASN A 179 7.05 -19.18 -6.70
CA ASN A 179 6.35 -18.68 -7.89
C ASN A 179 5.43 -17.49 -7.55
N TRP A 180 5.82 -16.64 -6.59
CA TRP A 180 5.00 -15.54 -6.09
C TRP A 180 4.50 -14.59 -7.19
N ARG A 181 5.21 -14.49 -8.31
CA ARG A 181 4.80 -13.64 -9.45
C ARG A 181 3.55 -14.16 -10.15
N ASP A 182 3.32 -15.48 -10.13
CA ASP A 182 2.16 -16.16 -10.70
C ASP A 182 1.14 -16.55 -9.62
N ALA A 183 1.24 -15.94 -8.43
CA ALA A 183 0.33 -16.21 -7.32
C ALA A 183 -1.11 -15.80 -7.67
N SER A 184 -2.07 -16.54 -7.12
CA SER A 184 -3.49 -16.28 -7.33
C SER A 184 -3.93 -14.93 -6.74
N PRO A 185 -5.06 -14.36 -7.21
CA PRO A 185 -5.63 -13.16 -6.61
C PRO A 185 -5.91 -13.27 -5.10
N GLU A 186 -6.21 -14.48 -4.61
CA GLU A 186 -6.41 -14.74 -3.18
C GLU A 186 -5.10 -14.64 -2.40
N GLU A 187 -4.01 -15.22 -2.92
CA GLU A 187 -2.68 -15.13 -2.30
C GLU A 187 -2.20 -13.68 -2.25
N TRP A 188 -2.42 -12.91 -3.31
CA TRP A 188 -2.13 -11.47 -3.33
C TRP A 188 -3.03 -10.68 -2.38
N TRP A 189 -4.29 -11.09 -2.20
CA TRP A 189 -5.16 -10.47 -1.20
C TRP A 189 -4.59 -10.62 0.22
N TYR A 190 -4.07 -11.81 0.59
CA TYR A 190 -3.39 -12.02 1.88
C TYR A 190 -2.07 -11.24 1.94
N ALA A 191 -1.29 -11.22 0.87
CA ALA A 191 0.01 -10.55 0.82
C ALA A 191 -0.09 -9.04 1.08
N ARG A 192 -1.18 -8.39 0.68
CA ARG A 192 -1.45 -6.98 0.97
C ARG A 192 -1.63 -6.67 2.46
N TRP A 193 -1.93 -7.67 3.28
CA TRP A 193 -2.06 -7.54 4.74
C TRP A 193 -0.81 -7.93 5.51
N TYR A 194 0.26 -8.36 4.84
CA TYR A 194 1.49 -8.77 5.52
C TYR A 194 2.31 -7.55 5.93
N ASN A 195 2.98 -7.68 7.09
CA ASN A 195 4.02 -6.73 7.48
C ASN A 195 5.32 -7.07 6.73
N GLY A 196 5.64 -6.31 5.69
CA GLY A 196 6.81 -6.58 4.85
C GLY A 196 8.12 -6.56 5.62
N MET A 197 8.27 -5.65 6.59
CA MET A 197 9.47 -5.57 7.44
C MET A 197 9.61 -6.83 8.31
N GLU A 198 8.51 -7.29 8.91
CA GLU A 198 8.50 -8.53 9.70
C GLU A 198 8.84 -9.75 8.85
N PHE A 199 8.17 -9.90 7.70
CA PHE A 199 8.39 -11.02 6.79
C PHE A 199 9.82 -11.07 6.26
N ALA A 200 10.36 -9.94 5.83
CA ALA A 200 11.72 -9.88 5.33
C ALA A 200 12.77 -10.14 6.43
N CYS A 201 12.67 -9.43 7.56
CA CYS A 201 13.74 -9.38 8.56
C CYS A 201 13.59 -10.41 9.69
N GLN A 202 12.40 -10.50 10.32
CA GLN A 202 12.21 -11.40 11.46
C GLN A 202 11.98 -12.83 11.02
N ARG A 203 11.28 -13.05 9.87
CA ARG A 203 11.03 -14.38 9.30
C ARG A 203 12.08 -14.82 8.30
N ASN A 204 12.99 -13.92 7.92
CA ASN A 204 14.05 -14.21 6.96
C ASN A 204 13.53 -14.68 5.59
N LEU A 205 12.40 -14.10 5.13
CA LEU A 205 11.75 -14.45 3.86
C LEU A 205 12.07 -13.47 2.72
N PHE A 206 13.17 -12.75 2.81
CA PHE A 206 13.61 -11.77 1.80
C PHE A 206 13.93 -12.41 0.44
N LEU A 207 13.94 -11.59 -0.60
CA LEU A 207 14.46 -11.95 -1.91
C LEU A 207 15.99 -11.86 -1.91
N PRO A 208 16.72 -12.87 -2.41
CA PRO A 208 18.19 -12.87 -2.33
C PRO A 208 18.85 -11.84 -3.26
N ASP A 209 18.17 -11.49 -4.35
CA ASP A 209 18.67 -10.71 -5.47
C ASP A 209 17.94 -9.37 -5.66
N LYS A 210 16.91 -9.08 -4.86
CA LYS A 210 16.10 -7.86 -4.97
C LYS A 210 15.71 -7.30 -3.61
N THR A 211 15.50 -5.99 -3.58
CA THR A 211 14.92 -5.28 -2.45
C THR A 211 13.41 -5.16 -2.65
N VAL A 212 12.63 -5.56 -1.65
CA VAL A 212 11.18 -5.28 -1.62
C VAL A 212 10.94 -3.89 -1.04
N VAL A 213 10.20 -3.05 -1.76
CA VAL A 213 9.76 -1.73 -1.29
C VAL A 213 8.27 -1.81 -0.97
N CYS A 214 7.88 -1.46 0.25
CA CYS A 214 6.50 -1.64 0.73
C CYS A 214 6.00 -0.52 1.65
N GLY A 215 4.68 -0.51 1.87
CA GLY A 215 3.94 0.32 2.84
C GLY A 215 3.22 -0.52 3.88
N HIS A 216 1.93 -0.21 4.11
CA HIS A 216 0.97 -0.90 4.95
C HIS A 216 1.27 -0.89 6.45
N PHE A 217 2.45 -1.29 6.85
CA PHE A 217 2.90 -1.20 8.25
C PHE A 217 3.85 -0.02 8.43
N HIS A 218 3.60 0.73 9.49
CA HIS A 218 4.35 1.96 9.77
C HIS A 218 5.84 1.67 9.98
N CYS A 219 6.72 2.49 9.45
CA CYS A 219 8.17 2.40 9.62
C CYS A 219 8.59 2.31 11.09
N SER A 220 7.82 2.94 12.00
CA SER A 220 8.03 2.86 13.45
C SER A 220 8.00 1.43 14.00
N TYR A 221 7.24 0.52 13.36
CA TYR A 221 7.28 -0.89 13.74
C TYR A 221 8.68 -1.50 13.52
N GLY A 222 9.27 -1.26 12.36
CA GLY A 222 10.61 -1.74 12.02
C GLY A 222 11.66 -1.22 13.01
N HIS A 223 11.65 0.10 13.23
CA HIS A 223 12.59 0.74 14.17
C HIS A 223 12.40 0.24 15.62
N ALA A 224 11.16 0.11 16.09
CA ALA A 224 10.90 -0.32 17.46
C ALA A 224 11.08 -1.83 17.68
N ASN A 225 10.57 -2.67 16.77
CA ASN A 225 10.44 -4.11 17.03
C ASN A 225 11.54 -4.95 16.38
N ILE A 226 12.24 -4.42 15.38
CA ILE A 226 13.30 -5.16 14.67
C ILE A 226 14.67 -4.61 15.06
N GLU A 227 14.85 -3.29 15.06
CA GLU A 227 16.13 -2.65 15.46
C GLU A 227 16.24 -2.45 16.97
N GLY A 228 15.11 -2.44 17.69
CA GLY A 228 15.09 -2.22 19.14
C GLY A 228 15.33 -0.76 19.54
N GLU A 229 15.19 0.16 18.61
CA GLU A 229 15.40 1.60 18.81
C GLU A 229 14.13 2.31 19.27
N GLY A 230 13.59 1.93 20.41
CA GLY A 230 12.72 2.85 21.09
C GLY A 230 11.23 2.61 21.08
N ALA A 231 10.59 3.35 21.93
CA ALA A 231 9.22 3.35 22.38
C ALA A 231 8.15 3.25 21.26
N GLU A 232 6.90 3.02 21.67
CA GLU A 232 5.66 2.92 20.88
C GLU A 232 5.44 4.02 19.82
N ASN A 233 6.18 5.14 19.89
CA ASN A 233 6.20 6.22 18.91
C ASN A 233 7.53 6.29 18.13
N GLY A 234 8.08 5.13 17.75
CA GLY A 234 9.32 5.02 17.01
C GLY A 234 9.44 5.97 15.81
N SER A 235 10.62 6.07 15.25
CA SER A 235 10.92 6.91 14.10
C SER A 235 9.91 6.67 12.96
N ARG A 236 9.42 7.74 12.34
CA ARG A 236 8.60 7.70 11.12
C ARG A 236 9.44 7.76 9.85
N ALA A 237 10.76 7.85 10.00
CA ALA A 237 11.69 7.82 8.88
C ALA A 237 11.58 6.49 8.12
N ILE A 238 12.02 6.52 6.87
CA ILE A 238 12.11 5.34 6.02
C ILE A 238 12.84 4.23 6.77
N TYR A 239 12.24 3.04 6.79
CA TYR A 239 12.86 1.87 7.38
C TYR A 239 13.74 1.16 6.34
N THR A 240 15.03 1.14 6.60
CA THR A 240 16.01 0.37 5.83
C THR A 240 16.82 -0.45 6.83
N PRO A 241 16.59 -1.77 6.93
CA PRO A 241 17.29 -2.58 7.92
C PRO A 241 18.80 -2.53 7.70
N PHE A 242 19.52 -2.31 8.80
CA PHE A 242 20.98 -2.28 8.75
C PHE A 242 21.54 -3.67 8.45
N TYR A 243 22.38 -3.80 7.43
CA TYR A 243 23.00 -5.06 7.01
C TYR A 243 24.01 -5.65 8.00
N GLY A 244 24.21 -5.08 9.16
CA GLY A 244 25.07 -5.60 10.20
C GLY A 244 24.83 -7.07 10.61
N GLN A 245 23.68 -7.64 10.20
CA GLN A 245 23.37 -9.06 10.40
C GLN A 245 23.86 -9.97 9.25
N ARG A 246 24.42 -9.40 8.17
CA ARG A 246 25.07 -10.15 7.08
C ARG A 246 26.53 -9.75 6.93
N PRO A 247 27.42 -10.09 7.89
CA PRO A 247 28.80 -9.59 7.91
C PRO A 247 29.66 -10.04 6.71
N HIS A 248 29.14 -10.87 5.80
CA HIS A 248 29.89 -11.45 4.70
C HIS A 248 29.39 -11.10 3.30
N GLN A 249 28.41 -10.18 3.17
CA GLN A 249 27.88 -9.75 1.87
C GLN A 249 27.59 -8.25 1.86
N PRO A 250 28.62 -7.37 1.83
CA PRO A 250 28.41 -5.91 1.83
C PRO A 250 27.68 -5.39 0.58
N ASP A 251 27.71 -6.13 -0.53
CA ASP A 251 27.08 -5.75 -1.81
C ASP A 251 25.68 -6.38 -2.01
N ALA A 252 25.16 -7.10 -1.01
CA ALA A 252 23.82 -7.69 -1.14
C ALA A 252 22.74 -6.61 -1.09
N PRO A 253 21.64 -6.75 -1.88
CA PRO A 253 20.52 -5.81 -1.85
C PRO A 253 19.86 -5.75 -0.47
N LEU A 254 19.25 -4.62 -0.12
CA LEU A 254 18.46 -4.48 1.09
C LEU A 254 17.34 -5.53 1.10
N ALA A 255 17.06 -6.12 2.27
CA ALA A 255 15.98 -7.09 2.39
C ALA A 255 14.62 -6.45 2.10
N VAL A 256 14.42 -5.23 2.62
CA VAL A 256 13.18 -4.47 2.49
C VAL A 256 13.46 -2.96 2.68
N ILE A 257 12.62 -2.12 2.08
CA ILE A 257 12.48 -0.70 2.38
C ILE A 257 11.01 -0.48 2.77
N GLY A 258 10.77 -0.05 4.01
CA GLY A 258 9.44 0.36 4.48
C GLY A 258 9.26 1.86 4.32
N LEU A 259 8.13 2.29 3.75
CA LEU A 259 7.87 3.69 3.43
C LEU A 259 6.74 4.32 4.24
N ASP A 260 5.81 3.54 4.82
CA ASP A 260 4.65 4.08 5.51
C ASP A 260 5.04 4.85 6.77
N ALA A 261 4.94 6.18 6.71
CA ALA A 261 5.18 7.09 7.83
C ALA A 261 3.96 7.25 8.75
N CYS A 262 2.87 6.50 8.53
CA CYS A 262 1.58 6.72 9.19
C CYS A 262 1.04 8.13 8.97
N THR A 263 0.89 8.52 7.70
CA THR A 263 0.57 9.90 7.28
C THR A 263 -0.62 10.48 8.05
N ALA A 264 -1.64 9.66 8.34
CA ALA A 264 -2.84 10.08 9.08
C ALA A 264 -2.56 10.60 10.50
N GLU A 265 -1.50 10.11 11.15
CA GLU A 265 -1.14 10.49 12.53
C GLU A 265 0.07 11.43 12.55
N SER A 266 1.05 11.16 11.69
CA SER A 266 2.32 11.87 11.69
C SER A 266 2.30 13.19 10.93
N GLY A 267 1.39 13.33 9.95
CA GLY A 267 1.43 14.43 8.99
C GLY A 267 2.64 14.37 8.05
N ILE A 268 3.35 13.23 8.00
CA ILE A 268 4.54 13.02 7.17
C ILE A 268 4.24 11.96 6.10
N MET A 269 4.82 12.13 4.92
CA MET A 269 4.83 11.11 3.87
C MET A 269 6.28 10.91 3.42
N ASN A 270 6.77 9.67 3.49
CA ASN A 270 8.09 9.34 2.99
C ASN A 270 8.08 9.23 1.46
N CYS A 271 9.13 9.74 0.83
CA CYS A 271 9.40 9.57 -0.59
C CYS A 271 10.86 9.17 -0.78
N ILE A 272 11.10 8.11 -1.56
CA ILE A 272 12.44 7.78 -2.04
C ILE A 272 12.53 7.98 -3.54
N VAL A 273 13.71 8.33 -4.02
CA VAL A 273 14.00 8.44 -5.45
C VAL A 273 14.97 7.33 -5.81
N LEU A 274 14.58 6.50 -6.77
CA LEU A 274 15.36 5.36 -7.25
C LEU A 274 15.60 5.49 -8.74
N GLU A 275 16.79 5.11 -9.19
CA GLU A 275 17.11 4.93 -10.60
C GLU A 275 17.36 3.44 -10.84
N ASP A 276 16.61 2.84 -11.78
CA ASP A 276 16.77 1.42 -12.09
C ASP A 276 16.35 1.08 -13.52
N GLY A 277 16.84 -0.05 -14.02
CA GLY A 277 16.46 -0.58 -15.32
C GLY A 277 15.01 -1.09 -15.31
N ASP A 278 14.22 -0.73 -16.36
CA ASP A 278 12.90 -1.33 -16.56
C ASP A 278 13.09 -2.80 -16.97
N LEU A 279 12.60 -3.71 -16.16
CA LEU A 279 12.25 -5.03 -16.67
C LEU A 279 10.99 -4.83 -17.50
N THR A 280 11.03 -5.19 -18.79
CA THR A 280 9.84 -5.16 -19.65
C THR A 280 8.72 -5.89 -18.93
N ALA A 281 7.70 -5.14 -18.53
CA ALA A 281 6.57 -5.61 -17.75
C ALA A 281 5.97 -6.86 -18.40
N LYS A 282 6.06 -7.99 -17.75
CA LYS A 282 5.12 -9.08 -17.97
C LYS A 282 3.85 -8.64 -17.25
N GLN A 283 2.91 -8.08 -18.02
CA GLN A 283 1.54 -7.88 -17.56
C GLN A 283 0.97 -9.27 -17.26
N GLY A 284 0.62 -9.49 -16.00
CA GLY A 284 -0.14 -10.66 -15.56
C GLY A 284 -1.63 -10.49 -15.87
#